data_1e78f38d925029d150567505f6ab380d
#
_entry.id   1e78f38d925029d150567505f6ab380d
#
_cell.length_a   1.000
_cell.length_b   1.000
_cell.length_c   1.000
_cell.angle_alpha   90.00
_cell.angle_beta   90.00
_cell.angle_gamma   90.00
#
_symmetry.space_group_name_H-M   'P 1'
#
loop_
_entity.id
_entity.type
_entity.pdbx_description
1 polymer ?
#
loop_
_entity_poly.entity_id
_entity_poly.type
_entity_poly.pdbx_seq_one_letter_code
_entity_poly.pdbx_strand_id
1 'polypeptide(L)'
;MYKLFFIAILLPFFLIGCEDPAANKFKAQTSAPSDTSSNPTPVANSAVVSVPIGPDNSTVAFTGSKVTGKHEGGFKSFTGAIDLVGERPEDSRVRVEVDMKSVYTDTDQLTGHLQTGDFFEVDKHPRATFTSTKITSDTARGAGNYSVTGDLEMRGVKKSITFPADIAVTPSHVTVKSEFAINRKDFGIVYAGKADDLIRDDVVIHLDLRAPRQK
;
A
#
# COMPACT_ATOMS: atom_id res chain seq x y z
N MET A 1 -16.28 56.03 -41.50
CA MET A 1 -16.39 54.52 -41.59
C MET A 1 -15.52 53.91 -40.51
N TYR A 2 -16.07 53.56 -39.37
CA TYR A 2 -15.35 52.88 -38.28
C TYR A 2 -15.60 51.38 -38.44
N LYS A 3 -14.52 50.58 -38.66
CA LYS A 3 -14.57 49.13 -38.68
C LYS A 3 -14.40 48.64 -37.22
N LEU A 4 -15.48 48.11 -36.63
CA LEU A 4 -15.39 47.35 -35.36
C LEU A 4 -14.72 46.01 -35.62
N PHE A 5 -13.55 45.80 -35.03
CA PHE A 5 -12.92 44.47 -34.92
C PHE A 5 -13.50 43.76 -33.69
N PHE A 6 -14.30 42.72 -33.91
CA PHE A 6 -14.69 41.79 -32.87
C PHE A 6 -13.52 40.82 -32.60
N ILE A 7 -12.85 40.98 -31.46
CA ILE A 7 -11.89 40.01 -30.97
C ILE A 7 -12.69 38.92 -30.25
N ALA A 8 -12.81 37.76 -30.87
CA ALA A 8 -13.36 36.58 -30.23
C ALA A 8 -12.32 36.02 -29.21
N ILE A 9 -12.57 36.25 -27.94
CA ILE A 9 -11.79 35.64 -26.85
C ILE A 9 -12.19 34.17 -26.77
N LEU A 10 -11.32 33.29 -27.29
CA LEU A 10 -11.44 31.84 -27.11
C LEU A 10 -11.01 31.49 -25.70
N LEU A 11 -11.97 31.28 -24.81
CA LEU A 11 -11.71 30.81 -23.46
C LEU A 11 -11.29 29.31 -23.54
N PRO A 12 -10.10 28.92 -23.07
CA PRO A 12 -9.74 27.51 -23.03
C PRO A 12 -10.62 26.82 -22.00
N PHE A 13 -11.44 25.90 -22.46
CA PHE A 13 -12.22 25.00 -21.61
C PHE A 13 -11.24 23.97 -21.00
N PHE A 14 -10.76 24.22 -19.79
CA PHE A 14 -10.03 23.21 -19.03
C PHE A 14 -11.01 22.11 -18.63
N LEU A 15 -10.95 20.98 -19.32
CA LEU A 15 -11.58 19.75 -18.86
C LEU A 15 -10.81 19.31 -17.61
N ILE A 16 -11.35 19.62 -16.41
CA ILE A 16 -10.89 19.07 -15.14
C ILE A 16 -11.41 17.63 -15.10
N GLY A 17 -10.72 16.72 -15.80
CA GLY A 17 -10.87 15.29 -15.56
C GLY A 17 -10.30 14.97 -14.17
N CYS A 18 -10.97 14.15 -13.38
CA CYS A 18 -10.41 13.64 -12.14
C CYS A 18 -9.10 12.89 -12.46
N GLU A 19 -7.98 13.45 -11.98
CA GLU A 19 -6.66 12.84 -12.16
C GLU A 19 -6.61 11.46 -11.49
N ASP A 20 -6.02 10.48 -12.17
CA ASP A 20 -5.82 9.15 -11.62
C ASP A 20 -4.79 9.22 -10.48
N PRO A 21 -5.16 8.92 -9.23
CA PRO A 21 -4.22 8.98 -8.10
C PRO A 21 -3.03 8.03 -8.24
N ALA A 22 -3.15 6.98 -9.06
CA ALA A 22 -2.10 6.00 -9.31
C ALA A 22 -1.20 6.35 -10.51
N ALA A 23 -1.53 7.38 -11.33
CA ALA A 23 -0.84 7.67 -12.59
C ALA A 23 0.68 7.90 -12.42
N ASN A 24 1.07 8.58 -11.33
CA ASN A 24 2.46 8.93 -11.04
C ASN A 24 3.04 8.15 -9.86
N LYS A 25 2.40 7.03 -9.45
CA LYS A 25 2.89 6.18 -8.37
C LYS A 25 3.69 5.00 -8.91
N PHE A 26 4.64 4.55 -8.11
CA PHE A 26 5.32 3.30 -8.39
C PHE A 26 4.29 2.17 -8.41
N LYS A 27 4.25 1.39 -9.50
CA LYS A 27 3.40 0.20 -9.58
C LYS A 27 4.18 -0.98 -9.03
N ALA A 28 3.68 -1.58 -7.96
CA ALA A 28 4.30 -2.76 -7.37
C ALA A 28 4.41 -3.87 -8.42
N GLN A 29 5.58 -4.46 -8.53
CA GLN A 29 5.77 -5.61 -9.39
C GLN A 29 5.19 -6.84 -8.72
N THR A 30 4.28 -7.53 -9.41
CA THR A 30 3.60 -8.72 -8.89
C THR A 30 4.16 -9.96 -9.57
N SER A 31 4.46 -10.99 -8.79
CA SER A 31 4.94 -12.29 -9.28
C SER A 31 4.34 -13.45 -8.48
N ALA A 32 4.66 -14.70 -8.85
CA ALA A 32 4.31 -15.87 -8.06
C ALA A 32 4.88 -15.72 -6.62
N PRO A 33 4.18 -16.25 -5.60
CA PRO A 33 4.68 -16.25 -4.23
C PRO A 33 6.07 -16.91 -4.16
N SER A 34 6.86 -16.49 -3.19
CA SER A 34 8.15 -17.15 -2.93
C SER A 34 7.89 -18.57 -2.44
N ASP A 35 8.35 -19.58 -3.19
CA ASP A 35 8.26 -21.01 -2.77
C ASP A 35 9.12 -21.31 -1.55
N THR A 36 9.94 -20.38 -1.15
CA THR A 36 10.83 -20.50 -0.02
C THR A 36 10.25 -19.76 1.19
N SER A 37 9.81 -20.53 2.17
CA SER A 37 9.98 -20.16 3.58
C SER A 37 11.48 -20.01 3.86
N SER A 38 12.15 -19.15 3.12
CA SER A 38 13.52 -18.76 3.40
C SER A 38 13.49 -17.91 4.67
N ASN A 39 13.55 -18.60 5.79
CA ASN A 39 14.11 -18.00 6.97
C ASN A 39 15.45 -17.40 6.50
N PRO A 40 15.66 -16.11 6.57
CA PRO A 40 17.01 -15.61 6.40
C PRO A 40 17.86 -16.40 7.37
N THR A 41 18.92 -17.01 6.87
CA THR A 41 19.90 -17.67 7.76
C THR A 41 20.29 -16.62 8.78
N PRO A 42 20.07 -16.85 10.09
CA PRO A 42 20.44 -15.86 11.08
C PRO A 42 21.91 -15.51 10.85
N VAL A 43 22.20 -14.24 10.63
CA VAL A 43 23.59 -13.77 10.60
C VAL A 43 24.13 -14.12 11.99
N ALA A 44 25.02 -15.10 12.05
CA ALA A 44 25.56 -15.61 13.29
C ALA A 44 26.06 -14.41 14.13
N ASN A 45 25.54 -14.26 15.35
CA ASN A 45 25.85 -13.26 16.36
C ASN A 45 25.17 -11.88 16.30
N SER A 46 24.17 -11.63 15.47
CA SER A 46 23.40 -10.38 15.59
C SER A 46 22.14 -10.61 16.42
N ALA A 47 21.95 -9.81 17.47
CA ALA A 47 20.71 -9.87 18.27
C ALA A 47 19.52 -9.45 17.38
N VAL A 48 18.46 -10.26 17.40
CA VAL A 48 17.17 -9.92 16.78
C VAL A 48 16.31 -9.25 17.83
N VAL A 49 15.84 -8.03 17.52
CA VAL A 49 14.88 -7.30 18.36
C VAL A 49 13.56 -7.22 17.62
N SER A 50 12.52 -7.84 18.17
CA SER A 50 11.17 -7.75 17.59
C SER A 50 10.48 -6.48 18.10
N VAL A 51 10.13 -5.60 17.17
CA VAL A 51 9.52 -4.30 17.45
C VAL A 51 8.07 -4.31 16.95
N PRO A 52 7.07 -4.14 17.83
CA PRO A 52 5.66 -4.29 17.46
C PRO A 52 5.17 -3.12 16.59
N ILE A 53 4.23 -3.43 15.68
CA ILE A 53 3.48 -2.48 14.84
C ILE A 53 2.00 -2.62 15.19
N GLY A 54 1.30 -1.49 15.31
CA GLY A 54 -0.14 -1.46 15.54
C GLY A 54 -0.75 -0.10 15.23
N PRO A 55 -2.09 0.03 15.28
CA PRO A 55 -2.81 1.22 14.87
C PRO A 55 -2.57 2.45 15.76
N ASP A 56 -2.04 2.28 16.97
CA ASP A 56 -1.80 3.40 17.91
C ASP A 56 -0.76 4.40 17.38
N ASN A 57 0.17 3.94 16.52
CA ASN A 57 1.28 4.75 16.04
C ASN A 57 1.61 4.52 14.55
N SER A 58 0.81 3.73 13.88
CA SER A 58 1.04 3.37 12.48
C SER A 58 -0.27 3.45 11.69
N THR A 59 -0.15 3.62 10.38
CA THR A 59 -1.28 3.71 9.46
C THR A 59 -1.08 2.76 8.28
N VAL A 60 -2.13 2.00 7.96
CA VAL A 60 -2.28 1.23 6.72
C VAL A 60 -3.52 1.76 6.02
N ALA A 61 -3.32 2.51 4.94
CA ALA A 61 -4.38 3.21 4.22
C ALA A 61 -4.30 2.95 2.71
N PHE A 62 -5.36 3.33 2.00
CA PHE A 62 -5.43 3.20 0.55
C PHE A 62 -6.24 4.33 -0.09
N THR A 63 -5.99 4.58 -1.38
CA THR A 63 -6.82 5.41 -2.24
C THR A 63 -7.28 4.58 -3.43
N GLY A 64 -8.58 4.32 -3.50
CA GLY A 64 -9.24 3.75 -4.66
C GLY A 64 -9.88 4.84 -5.53
N SER A 65 -10.03 4.60 -6.83
CA SER A 65 -10.63 5.61 -7.71
C SER A 65 -11.48 4.98 -8.81
N LYS A 66 -12.35 5.82 -9.35
CA LYS A 66 -13.20 5.56 -10.50
C LYS A 66 -13.05 6.73 -11.48
N VAL A 67 -13.70 6.67 -12.63
CA VAL A 67 -13.58 7.71 -13.64
C VAL A 67 -13.96 9.10 -13.11
N THR A 68 -14.99 9.17 -12.27
CA THR A 68 -15.57 10.42 -11.76
C THR A 68 -15.02 10.87 -10.40
N GLY A 69 -14.20 10.07 -9.71
CA GLY A 69 -13.73 10.44 -8.38
C GLY A 69 -12.79 9.43 -7.72
N LYS A 70 -12.37 9.77 -6.52
CA LYS A 70 -11.56 8.91 -5.65
C LYS A 70 -12.20 8.80 -4.28
N HIS A 71 -11.84 7.73 -3.57
CA HIS A 71 -12.19 7.48 -2.18
C HIS A 71 -10.95 7.12 -1.40
N GLU A 72 -10.84 7.65 -0.20
CA GLU A 72 -9.76 7.35 0.73
C GLU A 72 -10.28 6.42 1.83
N GLY A 73 -9.47 5.48 2.24
CA GLY A 73 -9.82 4.53 3.27
C GLY A 73 -8.59 3.90 3.93
N GLY A 74 -8.84 2.98 4.84
CA GLY A 74 -7.79 2.29 5.57
C GLY A 74 -8.34 1.19 6.47
N PHE A 75 -7.52 0.74 7.41
CA PHE A 75 -7.89 -0.32 8.36
C PHE A 75 -7.66 0.16 9.78
N LYS A 76 -8.67 0.00 10.64
CA LYS A 76 -8.63 0.42 12.04
C LYS A 76 -7.92 -0.60 12.94
N SER A 77 -7.80 -1.85 12.49
CA SER A 77 -7.21 -2.95 13.26
C SER A 77 -6.22 -3.72 12.41
N PHE A 78 -4.99 -3.72 12.86
CA PHE A 78 -3.91 -4.54 12.31
C PHE A 78 -2.85 -4.76 13.39
N THR A 79 -2.07 -5.81 13.25
CA THR A 79 -0.94 -6.13 14.11
C THR A 79 0.26 -6.50 13.25
N GLY A 80 1.45 -6.31 13.78
CA GLY A 80 2.65 -6.70 13.07
C GLY A 80 3.89 -6.59 13.94
N ALA A 81 5.01 -6.94 13.35
CA ALA A 81 6.32 -6.78 13.97
C ALA A 81 7.41 -6.56 12.92
N ILE A 82 8.40 -5.78 13.30
CA ILE A 82 9.68 -5.70 12.63
C ILE A 82 10.68 -6.49 13.43
N ASP A 83 11.18 -7.60 12.90
CA ASP A 83 12.30 -8.35 13.47
C ASP A 83 13.58 -7.68 12.99
N LEU A 84 14.06 -6.72 13.76
CA LEU A 84 15.25 -5.92 13.46
C LEU A 84 16.51 -6.70 13.83
N VAL A 85 17.41 -6.85 12.85
CA VAL A 85 18.72 -7.50 13.06
C VAL A 85 19.81 -6.42 13.12
N GLY A 86 20.32 -6.14 14.30
CA GLY A 86 21.19 -5.00 14.52
C GLY A 86 20.47 -3.69 14.19
N GLU A 87 21.07 -2.87 13.31
CA GLU A 87 20.45 -1.64 12.79
C GLU A 87 20.32 -1.68 11.27
N ARG A 88 20.26 -2.88 10.69
CA ARG A 88 20.31 -3.12 9.25
C ARG A 88 18.95 -3.58 8.72
N PRO A 89 18.26 -2.73 7.95
CA PRO A 89 16.99 -3.11 7.32
C PRO A 89 17.10 -4.32 6.40
N GLU A 90 18.22 -4.49 5.69
CA GLU A 90 18.43 -5.57 4.73
C GLU A 90 18.45 -6.97 5.36
N ASP A 91 18.85 -7.05 6.62
CA ASP A 91 18.90 -8.32 7.37
C ASP A 91 17.62 -8.55 8.18
N SER A 92 16.71 -7.56 8.18
CA SER A 92 15.51 -7.52 8.99
C SER A 92 14.29 -8.05 8.25
N ARG A 93 13.20 -8.34 8.98
CA ARG A 93 11.94 -8.84 8.42
C ARG A 93 10.77 -8.06 8.96
N VAL A 94 9.76 -7.84 8.13
CA VAL A 94 8.49 -7.21 8.49
C VAL A 94 7.36 -8.21 8.30
N ARG A 95 6.48 -8.32 9.30
CA ARG A 95 5.22 -9.08 9.22
C ARG A 95 4.08 -8.17 9.64
N VAL A 96 2.99 -8.18 8.88
CA VAL A 96 1.77 -7.44 9.18
C VAL A 96 0.58 -8.35 8.90
N GLU A 97 -0.38 -8.36 9.81
CA GLU A 97 -1.70 -8.96 9.66
C GLU A 97 -2.75 -7.89 9.84
N VAL A 98 -3.65 -7.76 8.87
CA VAL A 98 -4.73 -6.77 8.85
C VAL A 98 -6.06 -7.46 9.05
N ASP A 99 -6.88 -6.98 9.99
CA ASP A 99 -8.28 -7.38 10.14
C ASP A 99 -9.10 -6.68 9.04
N MET A 100 -9.54 -7.45 8.04
CA MET A 100 -10.27 -6.94 6.88
C MET A 100 -11.67 -6.41 7.24
N LYS A 101 -12.25 -6.86 8.37
CA LYS A 101 -13.53 -6.33 8.87
C LYS A 101 -13.39 -4.91 9.42
N SER A 102 -12.16 -4.49 9.73
CA SER A 102 -11.86 -3.14 10.23
C SER A 102 -11.73 -2.08 9.14
N VAL A 103 -11.96 -2.43 7.87
CA VAL A 103 -11.92 -1.49 6.75
C VAL A 103 -12.86 -0.31 6.98
N TYR A 104 -12.42 0.87 6.64
CA TYR A 104 -13.23 2.09 6.62
C TYR A 104 -12.93 2.91 5.37
N THR A 105 -13.87 3.75 4.97
CA THR A 105 -13.70 4.75 3.92
C THR A 105 -14.36 6.06 4.33
N ASP A 106 -14.26 7.06 3.46
CA ASP A 106 -14.92 8.36 3.56
C ASP A 106 -16.46 8.30 3.49
N THR A 107 -17.05 7.13 3.15
CA THR A 107 -18.51 6.91 3.17
C THR A 107 -18.87 5.54 3.73
N ASP A 108 -19.91 5.47 4.57
CA ASP A 108 -20.39 4.21 5.16
C ASP A 108 -20.89 3.23 4.10
N GLN A 109 -21.53 3.73 3.05
CA GLN A 109 -22.02 2.89 1.95
C GLN A 109 -20.87 2.14 1.25
N LEU A 110 -19.77 2.83 0.94
CA LEU A 110 -18.61 2.20 0.33
C LEU A 110 -17.93 1.25 1.32
N THR A 111 -17.80 1.64 2.58
CA THR A 111 -17.25 0.78 3.64
C THR A 111 -17.98 -0.56 3.68
N GLY A 112 -19.31 -0.56 3.71
CA GLY A 112 -20.12 -1.79 3.67
C GLY A 112 -19.94 -2.59 2.37
N HIS A 113 -19.84 -1.92 1.22
CA HIS A 113 -19.65 -2.59 -0.07
C HIS A 113 -18.27 -3.25 -0.16
N LEU A 114 -17.21 -2.63 0.37
CA LEU A 114 -15.87 -3.23 0.38
C LEU A 114 -15.81 -4.55 1.17
N GLN A 115 -16.71 -4.76 2.12
CA GLN A 115 -16.77 -6.00 2.91
C GLN A 115 -17.41 -7.17 2.15
N THR A 116 -18.16 -6.90 1.08
CA THR A 116 -18.90 -7.92 0.31
C THR A 116 -18.04 -8.74 -0.63
N GLY A 117 -18.63 -9.76 -1.27
CA GLY A 117 -17.98 -10.61 -2.28
C GLY A 117 -17.52 -9.90 -3.54
N ASP A 118 -18.02 -8.69 -3.82
CA ASP A 118 -17.54 -7.86 -4.93
C ASP A 118 -16.09 -7.37 -4.69
N PHE A 119 -15.70 -7.25 -3.41
CA PHE A 119 -14.37 -6.75 -3.02
C PHE A 119 -13.65 -7.74 -2.11
N PHE A 120 -13.57 -7.47 -0.79
CA PHE A 120 -12.71 -8.24 0.12
C PHE A 120 -13.32 -9.55 0.59
N GLU A 121 -14.65 -9.72 0.52
CA GLU A 121 -15.37 -10.93 0.99
C GLU A 121 -14.93 -11.32 2.42
N VAL A 122 -15.01 -10.33 3.33
CA VAL A 122 -14.40 -10.40 4.66
C VAL A 122 -14.89 -11.54 5.54
N ASP A 123 -16.07 -12.10 5.26
CA ASP A 123 -16.58 -13.26 6.01
C ASP A 123 -15.85 -14.55 5.64
N LYS A 124 -15.36 -14.68 4.41
CA LYS A 124 -14.51 -15.81 3.98
C LYS A 124 -13.03 -15.53 4.16
N HIS A 125 -12.62 -14.26 4.00
CA HIS A 125 -11.25 -13.82 4.05
C HIS A 125 -11.07 -12.71 5.08
N PRO A 126 -11.19 -13.04 6.40
CA PRO A 126 -11.18 -12.03 7.46
C PRO A 126 -9.82 -11.35 7.66
N ARG A 127 -8.76 -11.87 7.04
CA ARG A 127 -7.40 -11.37 7.20
C ARG A 127 -6.71 -11.16 5.87
N ALA A 128 -5.86 -10.12 5.81
CA ALA A 128 -4.80 -9.99 4.84
C ALA A 128 -3.46 -10.01 5.56
N THR A 129 -2.44 -10.62 4.94
CA THR A 129 -1.11 -10.73 5.55
C THR A 129 -0.03 -10.28 4.59
N PHE A 130 1.00 -9.65 5.13
CA PHE A 130 2.23 -9.35 4.42
C PHE A 130 3.43 -9.87 5.20
N THR A 131 4.35 -10.54 4.50
CA THR A 131 5.63 -10.95 5.07
C THR A 131 6.75 -10.61 4.09
N SER A 132 7.68 -9.74 4.50
CA SER A 132 8.83 -9.43 3.66
C SER A 132 9.73 -10.65 3.49
N THR A 133 10.20 -10.87 2.26
CA THR A 133 11.16 -11.94 1.92
C THR A 133 12.53 -11.38 1.62
N LYS A 134 12.61 -10.11 1.18
CA LYS A 134 13.87 -9.42 0.88
C LYS A 134 13.71 -7.91 1.06
N ILE A 135 14.71 -7.28 1.66
CA ILE A 135 14.84 -5.82 1.72
C ILE A 135 16.22 -5.49 1.13
N THR A 136 16.27 -4.59 0.17
CA THR A 136 17.53 -4.22 -0.52
C THR A 136 17.64 -2.70 -0.56
N SER A 137 18.81 -2.17 -0.22
CA SER A 137 19.08 -0.73 -0.33
C SER A 137 18.94 -0.28 -1.78
N ASP A 138 18.25 0.84 -2.00
CA ASP A 138 18.08 1.49 -3.31
C ASP A 138 18.87 2.80 -3.33
N THR A 139 20.16 2.68 -3.53
CA THR A 139 21.09 3.82 -3.53
C THR A 139 20.84 4.81 -4.67
N ALA A 140 20.18 4.37 -5.77
CA ALA A 140 19.81 5.24 -6.87
C ALA A 140 18.77 6.28 -6.47
N ARG A 141 17.92 5.96 -5.51
CA ARG A 141 16.90 6.87 -4.92
C ARG A 141 17.44 7.68 -3.73
N GLY A 142 18.67 7.40 -3.27
CA GLY A 142 19.32 8.06 -2.15
C GLY A 142 19.37 7.24 -0.87
N ALA A 143 20.04 7.75 0.14
CA ALA A 143 20.17 7.09 1.44
C ALA A 143 18.81 6.95 2.14
N GLY A 144 18.58 5.82 2.82
CA GLY A 144 17.32 5.52 3.50
C GLY A 144 16.22 4.96 2.59
N ASN A 145 16.47 4.88 1.28
CA ASN A 145 15.54 4.27 0.34
C ASN A 145 15.85 2.79 0.14
N TYR A 146 14.79 1.99 0.10
CA TYR A 146 14.87 0.54 -0.03
C TYR A 146 13.84 0.03 -1.02
N SER A 147 14.14 -1.13 -1.62
CA SER A 147 13.18 -1.96 -2.33
C SER A 147 12.79 -3.12 -1.40
N VAL A 148 11.51 -3.21 -1.08
CA VAL A 148 10.94 -4.26 -0.22
C VAL A 148 10.20 -5.25 -1.08
N THR A 149 10.60 -6.51 -1.02
CA THR A 149 9.90 -7.65 -1.64
C THR A 149 9.29 -8.50 -0.53
N GLY A 150 8.05 -8.94 -0.73
CA GLY A 150 7.37 -9.79 0.23
C GLY A 150 6.11 -10.41 -0.32
N ASP A 151 5.60 -11.41 0.37
CA ASP A 151 4.37 -12.09 0.03
C ASP A 151 3.19 -11.38 0.68
N LEU A 152 2.28 -10.88 -0.16
CA LEU A 152 0.97 -10.35 0.22
C LEU A 152 -0.09 -11.40 -0.07
N GLU A 153 -0.85 -11.77 0.96
CA GLU A 153 -2.05 -12.58 0.82
C GLU A 153 -3.26 -11.73 1.15
N MET A 154 -4.20 -11.65 0.21
CA MET A 154 -5.45 -10.92 0.36
C MET A 154 -6.54 -11.64 -0.42
N ARG A 155 -7.75 -11.75 0.16
CA ARG A 155 -8.89 -12.44 -0.45
C ARG A 155 -8.55 -13.89 -0.90
N GLY A 156 -7.69 -14.59 -0.14
CA GLY A 156 -7.25 -15.96 -0.44
C GLY A 156 -6.26 -16.07 -1.61
N VAL A 157 -5.83 -14.96 -2.21
CA VAL A 157 -4.82 -14.94 -3.27
C VAL A 157 -3.51 -14.43 -2.70
N LYS A 158 -2.45 -15.22 -2.86
CA LYS A 158 -1.09 -14.89 -2.44
C LYS A 158 -0.21 -14.52 -3.63
N LYS A 159 0.46 -13.39 -3.55
CA LYS A 159 1.41 -12.90 -4.55
C LYS A 159 2.65 -12.34 -3.88
N SER A 160 3.80 -12.51 -4.50
CA SER A 160 4.99 -11.73 -4.17
C SER A 160 4.87 -10.34 -4.80
N ILE A 161 5.05 -9.30 -4.01
CA ILE A 161 5.04 -7.91 -4.47
C ILE A 161 6.37 -7.23 -4.13
N THR A 162 6.81 -6.32 -5.00
CA THR A 162 8.00 -5.50 -4.76
C THR A 162 7.61 -4.03 -4.87
N PHE A 163 7.95 -3.24 -3.86
CA PHE A 163 7.63 -1.81 -3.78
C PHE A 163 8.75 -1.01 -3.10
N PRO A 164 8.85 0.30 -3.36
CA PRO A 164 9.82 1.18 -2.71
C PRO A 164 9.36 1.55 -1.30
N ALA A 165 10.31 1.75 -0.39
CA ALA A 165 10.04 2.25 0.96
C ALA A 165 11.18 3.12 1.46
N ASP A 166 10.85 4.13 2.27
CA ASP A 166 11.80 4.89 3.06
C ASP A 166 11.86 4.28 4.46
N ILE A 167 13.03 3.79 4.86
CA ILE A 167 13.23 3.11 6.15
C ILE A 167 14.29 3.87 6.94
N ALA A 168 13.94 4.24 8.17
CA ALA A 168 14.89 4.81 9.10
C ALA A 168 14.90 4.04 10.42
N VAL A 169 16.08 3.70 10.87
CA VAL A 169 16.34 3.05 12.17
C VAL A 169 17.01 4.04 13.08
N THR A 170 16.40 4.31 14.24
CA THR A 170 16.94 5.18 15.27
C THR A 170 17.04 4.44 16.60
N PRO A 171 17.73 4.97 17.62
CA PRO A 171 17.76 4.33 18.93
C PRO A 171 16.38 4.15 19.59
N SER A 172 15.39 4.99 19.24
CA SER A 172 14.06 5.00 19.88
C SER A 172 12.95 4.37 19.05
N HIS A 173 13.09 4.26 17.73
CA HIS A 173 12.05 3.72 16.85
C HIS A 173 12.60 3.32 15.48
N VAL A 174 11.83 2.47 14.79
CA VAL A 174 11.96 2.21 13.35
C VAL A 174 10.78 2.86 12.65
N THR A 175 11.02 3.57 11.56
CA THR A 175 9.96 4.09 10.68
C THR A 175 10.04 3.46 9.31
N VAL A 176 8.87 3.17 8.71
CA VAL A 176 8.75 2.73 7.32
C VAL A 176 7.65 3.56 6.67
N LYS A 177 8.01 4.32 5.63
CA LYS A 177 7.05 5.06 4.82
C LYS A 177 7.08 4.54 3.41
N SER A 178 5.90 4.33 2.84
CA SER A 178 5.79 3.88 1.46
C SER A 178 4.48 4.34 0.82
N GLU A 179 4.55 4.64 -0.46
CA GLU A 179 3.40 4.93 -1.29
C GLU A 179 3.60 4.29 -2.65
N PHE A 180 2.71 3.37 -3.00
CA PHE A 180 2.78 2.60 -4.25
C PHE A 180 1.40 2.12 -4.67
N ALA A 181 1.25 1.76 -5.95
CA ALA A 181 0.02 1.19 -6.47
C ALA A 181 0.11 -0.33 -6.61
N ILE A 182 -1.01 -1.01 -6.32
CA ILE A 182 -1.22 -2.43 -6.63
C ILE A 182 -2.39 -2.57 -7.59
N ASN A 183 -2.36 -3.57 -8.46
CA ASN A 183 -3.53 -3.93 -9.27
C ASN A 183 -4.45 -4.84 -8.45
N ARG A 184 -5.67 -4.36 -8.15
CA ARG A 184 -6.66 -5.11 -7.37
C ARG A 184 -7.07 -6.44 -8.01
N LYS A 185 -7.00 -6.54 -9.35
CA LYS A 185 -7.35 -7.75 -10.08
C LYS A 185 -6.35 -8.89 -9.86
N ASP A 186 -5.10 -8.58 -9.53
CA ASP A 186 -4.09 -9.59 -9.16
C ASP A 186 -4.50 -10.40 -7.92
N PHE A 187 -5.42 -9.85 -7.13
CA PHE A 187 -5.98 -10.46 -5.91
C PHE A 187 -7.45 -10.89 -6.08
N GLY A 188 -7.91 -11.03 -7.33
CA GLY A 188 -9.27 -11.51 -7.62
C GLY A 188 -10.38 -10.50 -7.35
N ILE A 189 -10.08 -9.22 -7.13
CA ILE A 189 -11.08 -8.15 -6.98
C ILE A 189 -11.38 -7.61 -8.38
N VAL A 190 -12.41 -8.18 -9.03
CA VAL A 190 -12.71 -7.94 -10.45
C VAL A 190 -13.98 -7.09 -10.69
N TYR A 191 -14.69 -6.70 -9.64
CA TYR A 191 -15.89 -5.87 -9.78
C TYR A 191 -15.56 -4.57 -10.53
N ALA A 192 -16.24 -4.37 -11.68
CA ALA A 192 -15.90 -3.29 -12.59
C ALA A 192 -16.51 -1.92 -12.21
N GLY A 193 -17.51 -1.92 -11.33
CA GLY A 193 -18.32 -0.74 -11.06
C GLY A 193 -19.49 -0.61 -12.04
N LYS A 194 -20.06 0.59 -12.16
CA LYS A 194 -21.11 0.89 -13.13
C LYS A 194 -20.52 1.12 -14.52
N ALA A 195 -21.27 0.82 -15.57
CA ALA A 195 -20.81 0.93 -16.96
C ALA A 195 -20.36 2.35 -17.36
N ASP A 196 -20.97 3.35 -16.75
CA ASP A 196 -20.67 4.79 -16.96
C ASP A 196 -19.68 5.37 -15.94
N ASP A 197 -19.26 4.58 -14.94
CA ASP A 197 -18.35 5.02 -13.87
C ASP A 197 -17.49 3.84 -13.39
N LEU A 198 -16.59 3.39 -14.26
CA LEU A 198 -15.73 2.24 -14.02
C LEU A 198 -14.72 2.50 -12.92
N ILE A 199 -14.53 1.49 -12.06
CA ILE A 199 -13.50 1.50 -11.03
C ILE A 199 -12.14 1.20 -11.68
N ARG A 200 -11.14 2.02 -11.37
CA ARG A 200 -9.77 1.81 -11.83
C ARG A 200 -9.17 0.56 -11.18
N ASP A 201 -8.27 -0.08 -11.91
CA ASP A 201 -7.66 -1.33 -11.45
C ASP A 201 -6.55 -1.09 -10.43
N ASP A 202 -5.85 0.04 -10.56
CA ASP A 202 -4.76 0.40 -9.66
C ASP A 202 -5.31 1.11 -8.41
N VAL A 203 -4.89 0.63 -7.25
CA VAL A 203 -5.20 1.17 -5.92
C VAL A 203 -3.90 1.61 -5.28
N VAL A 204 -3.84 2.87 -4.81
CA VAL A 204 -2.66 3.38 -4.10
C VAL A 204 -2.70 2.93 -2.65
N ILE A 205 -1.61 2.34 -2.19
CA ILE A 205 -1.39 1.94 -0.81
C ILE A 205 -0.49 2.97 -0.14
N HIS A 206 -0.86 3.39 1.06
CA HIS A 206 -0.13 4.33 1.89
C HIS A 206 0.26 3.63 3.20
N LEU A 207 1.55 3.55 3.46
CA LEU A 207 2.10 3.00 4.70
C LEU A 207 2.85 4.09 5.46
N ASP A 208 2.47 4.32 6.70
CA ASP A 208 3.25 5.11 7.66
C ASP A 208 3.34 4.28 8.95
N LEU A 209 4.43 3.51 9.06
CA LEU A 209 4.64 2.61 10.19
C LEU A 209 5.69 3.20 11.11
N ARG A 210 5.38 3.19 12.40
CA ARG A 210 6.29 3.63 13.45
C ARG A 210 6.32 2.60 14.59
N ALA A 211 7.40 1.88 14.68
CA ALA A 211 7.60 0.83 15.67
C ALA A 211 8.53 1.33 16.78
N PRO A 212 8.05 1.54 18.03
CA PRO A 212 8.87 2.00 19.15
C PRO A 212 9.81 0.89 19.58
N ARG A 213 11.11 1.21 19.73
CA ARG A 213 12.11 0.27 20.28
C ARG A 213 12.08 0.41 21.80
N GLN A 214 11.86 -0.71 22.48
CA GLN A 214 12.03 -0.77 23.95
C GLN A 214 13.54 -0.69 24.25
N LYS A 215 13.87 0.13 25.26
CA LYS A 215 15.24 0.22 25.79
C LYS A 215 15.59 -1.00 26.63
#